data_103558ef075af64ac2069a2ea06576e5
#
_entry.id   103558ef075af64ac2069a2ea06576e5
#
_cell.length_a   1.000
_cell.length_b   1.000
_cell.length_c   1.000
_cell.angle_alpha   90.00
_cell.angle_beta   90.00
_cell.angle_gamma   90.00
#
_symmetry.space_group_name_H-M   'P 1'
#
loop_
_entity.id
_entity.type
_entity.pdbx_description
1 polymer ?
#
loop_
_entity_poly.entity_id
_entity_poly.type
_entity_poly.pdbx_seq_one_letter_code
_entity_poly.pdbx_strand_id
1 'polypeptide(L)'
;FQSAGYSLGDVLFNIVVTGVANVIFTFVAIYTVERLGRRALMLLGAGGLAGIYLVLGTCYFFQVSGFFMVVLVVLAIACYAMSLGPITWVLLAEIFPNRVRGVAMATCTFALWVGSFTLTYTFPLLNTALGSYGTFWIYSAICVFGFLFFLRALPETKGKSLETLEKDLIK
;
A
#
# COMPACT_ATOMS: atom_id res chain seq x y z
N PHE A 1 15.63 4.28 8.02
CA PHE A 1 16.73 3.53 8.64
C PHE A 1 17.74 4.46 9.31
N GLN A 2 18.19 5.54 8.67
CA GLN A 2 19.08 6.53 9.32
C GLN A 2 18.44 7.11 10.59
N SER A 3 17.16 7.44 10.57
CA SER A 3 16.42 7.93 11.76
C SER A 3 16.32 6.88 12.87
N ALA A 4 16.54 5.61 12.57
CA ALA A 4 16.59 4.50 13.52
C ALA A 4 18.02 4.20 14.03
N GLY A 5 19.02 5.01 13.67
CA GLY A 5 20.40 4.92 14.16
C GLY A 5 21.30 3.92 13.43
N TYR A 6 20.93 3.45 12.23
CA TYR A 6 21.76 2.54 11.44
C TYR A 6 22.90 3.25 10.72
N SER A 7 24.04 2.57 10.56
CA SER A 7 25.17 3.06 9.76
C SER A 7 24.80 3.13 8.27
N LEU A 8 25.55 3.90 7.47
CA LEU A 8 25.28 4.03 6.04
C LEU A 8 25.36 2.69 5.29
N GLY A 9 26.29 1.79 5.69
CA GLY A 9 26.42 0.45 5.14
C GLY A 9 25.20 -0.43 5.46
N ASP A 10 24.70 -0.36 6.68
CA ASP A 10 23.49 -1.09 7.10
C ASP A 10 22.26 -0.55 6.38
N VAL A 11 22.18 0.75 6.13
CA VAL A 11 21.09 1.36 5.35
C VAL A 11 21.07 0.80 3.93
N LEU A 12 22.22 0.74 3.26
CA LEU A 12 22.31 0.19 1.90
C LEU A 12 21.95 -1.30 1.87
N PHE A 13 22.41 -2.09 2.84
CA PHE A 13 22.04 -3.49 2.96
C PHE A 13 20.53 -3.66 3.16
N ASN A 14 19.91 -2.88 4.04
CA ASN A 14 18.48 -2.90 4.28
C ASN A 14 17.65 -2.50 3.03
N ILE A 15 18.16 -1.58 2.20
CA ILE A 15 17.52 -1.23 0.91
C ILE A 15 17.51 -2.45 -0.03
N VAL A 16 18.61 -3.20 -0.11
CA VAL A 16 18.66 -4.43 -0.93
C VAL A 16 17.69 -5.47 -0.40
N VAL A 17 17.68 -5.71 0.92
CA VAL A 17 16.75 -6.66 1.55
C VAL A 17 15.30 -6.31 1.28
N THR A 18 14.93 -5.04 1.43
CA THR A 18 13.56 -4.56 1.15
C THR A 18 13.21 -4.64 -0.33
N GLY A 19 14.17 -4.39 -1.23
CA GLY A 19 13.98 -4.54 -2.68
C GLY A 19 13.74 -5.99 -3.08
N VAL A 20 14.53 -6.93 -2.56
CA VAL A 20 14.35 -8.37 -2.80
C VAL A 20 13.01 -8.84 -2.24
N ALA A 21 12.65 -8.43 -1.03
CA ALA A 21 11.34 -8.74 -0.44
C ALA A 21 10.20 -8.24 -1.32
N ASN A 22 10.28 -7.00 -1.83
CA ASN A 22 9.28 -6.44 -2.74
C ASN A 22 9.07 -7.32 -3.97
N VAL A 23 10.14 -7.74 -4.64
CA VAL A 23 10.08 -8.61 -5.82
C VAL A 23 9.45 -9.96 -5.49
N ILE A 24 9.90 -10.63 -4.44
CA ILE A 24 9.36 -11.94 -4.03
C ILE A 24 7.86 -11.84 -3.76
N PHE A 25 7.43 -10.87 -2.94
CA PHE A 25 6.03 -10.72 -2.58
C PHE A 25 5.15 -10.24 -3.74
N THR A 26 5.70 -9.56 -4.74
CA THR A 26 4.99 -9.26 -5.98
C THR A 26 4.66 -10.53 -6.77
N PHE A 27 5.59 -11.48 -6.86
CA PHE A 27 5.29 -12.80 -7.47
C PHE A 27 4.25 -13.58 -6.68
N VAL A 28 4.32 -13.54 -5.35
CA VAL A 28 3.27 -14.14 -4.49
C VAL A 28 1.92 -13.48 -4.74
N ALA A 29 1.86 -12.17 -4.95
CA ALA A 29 0.62 -11.45 -5.27
C ALA A 29 -0.03 -11.97 -6.57
N ILE A 30 0.76 -12.15 -7.64
CA ILE A 30 0.26 -12.64 -8.93
C ILE A 30 -0.42 -14.01 -8.76
N TYR A 31 0.17 -14.89 -7.96
CA TYR A 31 -0.41 -16.20 -7.70
C TYR A 31 -1.64 -16.15 -6.79
N THR A 32 -1.64 -15.23 -5.83
CA THR A 32 -2.66 -15.15 -4.78
C THR A 32 -3.90 -14.39 -5.23
N VAL A 33 -3.78 -13.45 -6.19
CA VAL A 33 -4.88 -12.62 -6.67
C VAL A 33 -6.02 -13.43 -7.27
N GLU A 34 -5.70 -14.53 -7.96
CA GLU A 34 -6.72 -15.41 -8.54
C GLU A 34 -7.44 -16.26 -7.49
N ARG A 35 -6.78 -16.54 -6.36
CA ARG A 35 -7.35 -17.37 -5.29
C ARG A 35 -8.20 -16.58 -4.32
N LEU A 36 -7.70 -15.47 -3.80
CA LEU A 36 -8.37 -14.67 -2.76
C LEU A 36 -9.33 -13.62 -3.31
N GLY A 37 -9.14 -13.18 -4.56
CA GLY A 37 -9.91 -12.10 -5.15
C GLY A 37 -9.30 -10.72 -4.89
N ARG A 38 -9.70 -9.75 -5.71
CA ARG A 38 -9.11 -8.39 -5.72
C ARG A 38 -9.50 -7.61 -4.47
N ARG A 39 -10.78 -7.66 -4.10
CA ARG A 39 -11.31 -6.96 -2.92
C ARG A 39 -10.67 -7.44 -1.62
N ALA A 40 -10.59 -8.75 -1.42
CA ALA A 40 -10.00 -9.32 -0.21
C ALA A 40 -8.53 -8.91 -0.03
N LEU A 41 -7.73 -8.94 -1.11
CA LEU A 41 -6.33 -8.54 -1.07
C LEU A 41 -6.15 -7.03 -0.82
N MET A 42 -6.99 -6.17 -1.40
CA MET A 42 -6.96 -4.73 -1.12
C MET A 42 -7.27 -4.44 0.35
N LEU A 43 -8.27 -5.13 0.93
CA LEU A 43 -8.60 -5.01 2.34
C LEU A 43 -7.49 -5.52 3.25
N LEU A 44 -6.92 -6.69 2.95
CA LEU A 44 -5.77 -7.22 3.70
C LEU A 44 -4.58 -6.27 3.66
N GLY A 45 -4.31 -5.67 2.49
CA GLY A 45 -3.24 -4.68 2.33
C GLY A 45 -3.45 -3.42 3.14
N ALA A 46 -4.61 -2.78 3.00
CA ALA A 46 -4.91 -1.55 3.72
C ALA A 46 -4.97 -1.77 5.24
N GLY A 47 -5.63 -2.84 5.69
CA GLY A 47 -5.73 -3.19 7.11
C GLY A 47 -4.39 -3.61 7.71
N GLY A 48 -3.62 -4.43 6.99
CA GLY A 48 -2.29 -4.85 7.39
C GLY A 48 -1.32 -3.68 7.52
N LEU A 49 -1.28 -2.78 6.53
CA LEU A 49 -0.47 -1.56 6.59
C LEU A 49 -0.89 -0.63 7.73
N ALA A 50 -2.20 -0.47 7.97
CA ALA A 50 -2.70 0.33 9.08
C ALA A 50 -2.16 -0.19 10.41
N GLY A 51 -2.24 -1.51 10.64
CA GLY A 51 -1.71 -2.14 11.86
C GLY A 51 -0.20 -2.02 11.98
N ILE A 52 0.55 -2.29 10.90
CA ILE A 52 2.02 -2.20 10.91
C ILE A 52 2.49 -0.77 11.18
N TYR A 53 1.88 0.24 10.54
CA TYR A 53 2.26 1.65 10.77
C TYR A 53 1.89 2.13 12.17
N LEU A 54 0.80 1.63 12.75
CA LEU A 54 0.47 1.89 14.15
C LEU A 54 1.55 1.36 15.08
N VAL A 55 1.98 0.10 14.88
CA VAL A 55 3.05 -0.53 15.68
C VAL A 55 4.38 0.20 15.45
N LEU A 56 4.74 0.55 14.20
CA LEU A 56 5.95 1.31 13.90
C LEU A 56 5.96 2.67 14.63
N GLY A 57 4.87 3.42 14.56
CA GLY A 57 4.74 4.69 15.27
C GLY A 57 4.92 4.51 16.78
N THR A 58 4.33 3.47 17.36
CA THR A 58 4.45 3.15 18.77
C THR A 58 5.89 2.75 19.14
N CYS A 59 6.59 1.98 18.30
CA CYS A 59 7.99 1.65 18.51
C CYS A 59 8.90 2.90 18.48
N TYR A 60 8.67 3.83 17.56
CA TYR A 60 9.38 5.11 17.53
C TYR A 60 9.10 5.97 18.77
N PHE A 61 7.86 5.96 19.26
CA PHE A 61 7.50 6.69 20.49
C PHE A 61 8.24 6.16 21.72
N PHE A 62 8.36 4.83 21.86
CA PHE A 62 9.12 4.19 22.94
C PHE A 62 10.62 4.07 22.67
N GLN A 63 11.12 4.68 21.56
CA GLN A 63 12.53 4.62 21.17
C GLN A 63 13.08 3.18 21.02
N VAL A 64 12.24 2.24 20.66
CA VAL A 64 12.65 0.87 20.34
C VAL A 64 13.48 0.91 19.06
N SER A 65 14.70 0.41 19.10
CA SER A 65 15.62 0.31 17.97
C SER A 65 16.07 -1.13 17.74
N GLY A 66 16.69 -1.38 16.60
CA GLY A 66 17.29 -2.68 16.31
C GLY A 66 16.50 -3.52 15.30
N PHE A 67 16.80 -4.81 15.26
CA PHE A 67 16.31 -5.75 14.23
C PHE A 67 14.78 -5.80 14.11
N PHE A 68 14.05 -5.60 15.20
CA PHE A 68 12.58 -5.58 15.20
C PHE A 68 12.01 -4.50 14.27
N MET A 69 12.62 -3.31 14.20
CA MET A 69 12.20 -2.23 13.30
C MET A 69 12.38 -2.63 11.84
N VAL A 70 13.49 -3.29 11.50
CA VAL A 70 13.73 -3.79 10.14
C VAL A 70 12.66 -4.79 9.74
N VAL A 71 12.32 -5.74 10.63
CA VAL A 71 11.27 -6.73 10.39
C VAL A 71 9.92 -6.06 10.11
N LEU A 72 9.54 -5.05 10.88
CA LEU A 72 8.28 -4.32 10.66
C LEU A 72 8.27 -3.59 9.31
N VAL A 73 9.39 -2.97 8.91
CA VAL A 73 9.50 -2.31 7.61
C VAL A 73 9.42 -3.31 6.46
N VAL A 74 10.13 -4.44 6.56
CA VAL A 74 10.06 -5.52 5.56
C VAL A 74 8.62 -6.08 5.47
N LEU A 75 7.95 -6.25 6.61
CA LEU A 75 6.57 -6.71 6.66
C LEU A 75 5.60 -5.70 6.01
N ALA A 76 5.82 -4.40 6.21
CA ALA A 76 5.04 -3.36 5.54
C ALA A 76 5.22 -3.42 4.01
N ILE A 77 6.47 -3.56 3.54
CA ILE A 77 6.76 -3.69 2.11
C ILE A 77 6.15 -4.97 1.54
N ALA A 78 6.26 -6.09 2.24
CA ALA A 78 5.66 -7.35 1.85
C ALA A 78 4.14 -7.24 1.74
N CYS A 79 3.49 -6.63 2.74
CA CYS A 79 2.05 -6.40 2.76
C CYS A 79 1.59 -5.52 1.58
N TYR A 80 2.32 -4.44 1.29
CA TYR A 80 2.07 -3.57 0.14
C TYR A 80 2.28 -4.29 -1.20
N ALA A 81 3.39 -5.01 -1.35
CA ALA A 81 3.76 -5.71 -2.57
C ALA A 81 2.83 -6.88 -2.90
N MET A 82 2.28 -7.54 -1.87
CA MET A 82 1.29 -8.61 -2.05
C MET A 82 -0.12 -8.11 -2.40
N SER A 83 -0.41 -6.84 -2.16
CA SER A 83 -1.78 -6.34 -2.23
C SER A 83 -1.89 -5.07 -3.06
N LEU A 84 -1.78 -3.90 -2.42
CA LEU A 84 -2.07 -2.59 -3.02
C LEU A 84 -1.22 -2.30 -4.26
N GLY A 85 0.04 -2.71 -4.31
CA GLY A 85 0.94 -2.45 -5.42
C GLY A 85 0.41 -2.98 -6.75
N PRO A 86 0.39 -4.30 -6.97
CA PRO A 86 -0.01 -4.88 -8.25
C PRO A 86 -1.53 -4.85 -8.47
N ILE A 87 -2.34 -5.05 -7.41
CA ILE A 87 -3.78 -5.23 -7.54
C ILE A 87 -4.50 -3.95 -7.93
N THR A 88 -3.99 -2.79 -7.53
CA THR A 88 -4.54 -1.50 -7.97
C THR A 88 -4.60 -1.41 -9.49
N TRP A 89 -3.55 -1.82 -10.20
CA TRP A 89 -3.51 -1.78 -11.66
C TRP A 89 -4.46 -2.77 -12.31
N VAL A 90 -4.55 -3.98 -11.78
CA VAL A 90 -5.48 -5.02 -12.24
C VAL A 90 -6.92 -4.54 -12.06
N LEU A 91 -7.24 -4.02 -10.88
CA LEU A 91 -8.58 -3.53 -10.55
C LEU A 91 -9.00 -2.37 -11.45
N LEU A 92 -8.13 -1.40 -11.69
CA LEU A 92 -8.40 -0.28 -12.60
C LEU A 92 -8.67 -0.76 -14.02
N ALA A 93 -7.93 -1.78 -14.49
CA ALA A 93 -8.15 -2.35 -15.82
C ALA A 93 -9.47 -3.14 -15.93
N GLU A 94 -9.95 -3.72 -14.83
CA GLU A 94 -11.18 -4.53 -14.78
C GLU A 94 -12.46 -3.70 -14.58
N ILE A 95 -12.39 -2.56 -13.87
CA ILE A 95 -13.58 -1.75 -13.53
C ILE A 95 -14.05 -0.91 -14.73
N PHE A 96 -13.13 -0.42 -15.56
CA PHE A 96 -13.51 0.52 -16.62
C PHE A 96 -13.89 -0.18 -17.93
N PRO A 97 -15.07 0.21 -18.52
CA PRO A 97 -15.49 -0.26 -19.84
C PRO A 97 -14.45 0.07 -20.92
N ASN A 98 -14.33 -0.80 -21.93
CA ASN A 98 -13.37 -0.64 -23.02
C ASN A 98 -13.41 0.73 -23.69
N ARG A 99 -14.62 1.32 -23.81
CA ARG A 99 -14.85 2.60 -24.51
C ARG A 99 -14.14 3.77 -23.83
N VAL A 100 -14.06 3.79 -22.50
CA VAL A 100 -13.52 4.92 -21.72
C VAL A 100 -12.25 4.54 -20.96
N ARG A 101 -11.82 3.27 -21.03
CA ARG A 101 -10.71 2.72 -20.23
C ARG A 101 -9.43 3.54 -20.32
N GLY A 102 -9.03 3.99 -21.51
CA GLY A 102 -7.80 4.74 -21.70
C GLY A 102 -7.80 6.06 -20.92
N VAL A 103 -8.88 6.85 -21.05
CA VAL A 103 -9.01 8.14 -20.36
C VAL A 103 -9.17 7.93 -18.86
N ALA A 104 -9.99 6.97 -18.44
CA ALA A 104 -10.23 6.67 -17.03
C ALA A 104 -8.93 6.19 -16.32
N MET A 105 -8.18 5.27 -16.94
CA MET A 105 -6.90 4.81 -16.40
C MET A 105 -5.87 5.95 -16.32
N ALA A 106 -5.79 6.82 -17.34
CA ALA A 106 -4.90 7.97 -17.33
C ALA A 106 -5.22 8.91 -16.17
N THR A 107 -6.51 9.21 -15.95
CA THR A 107 -6.96 10.06 -14.84
C THR A 107 -6.64 9.44 -13.48
N CYS A 108 -6.93 8.14 -13.30
CA CYS A 108 -6.61 7.44 -12.06
C CYS A 108 -5.10 7.36 -11.81
N THR A 109 -4.31 7.11 -12.85
CA THR A 109 -2.84 7.11 -12.76
C THR A 109 -2.31 8.49 -12.37
N PHE A 110 -2.83 9.55 -12.97
CA PHE A 110 -2.48 10.92 -12.59
C PHE A 110 -2.81 11.20 -11.12
N ALA A 111 -4.01 10.87 -10.67
CA ALA A 111 -4.42 11.04 -9.27
C ALA A 111 -3.52 10.23 -8.31
N LEU A 112 -3.15 9.00 -8.67
CA LEU A 112 -2.22 8.17 -7.90
C LEU A 112 -0.85 8.83 -7.76
N TRP A 113 -0.30 9.37 -8.84
CA TRP A 113 1.01 10.04 -8.80
C TRP A 113 0.96 11.36 -8.04
N VAL A 114 -0.12 12.13 -8.14
CA VAL A 114 -0.33 13.33 -7.30
C VAL A 114 -0.37 12.95 -5.81
N GLY A 115 -1.11 11.90 -5.45
CA GLY A 115 -1.14 11.38 -4.08
C GLY A 115 0.24 10.91 -3.60
N SER A 116 0.96 10.15 -4.42
CA SER A 116 2.32 9.66 -4.12
C SER A 116 3.30 10.82 -3.94
N PHE A 117 3.26 11.83 -4.81
CA PHE A 117 4.05 13.03 -4.68
C PHE A 117 3.74 13.77 -3.37
N THR A 118 2.46 13.96 -3.06
CA THR A 118 2.03 14.63 -1.84
C THR A 118 2.56 13.93 -0.60
N LEU A 119 2.41 12.60 -0.52
CA LEU A 119 2.92 11.81 0.60
C LEU A 119 4.45 11.89 0.72
N THR A 120 5.18 11.79 -0.39
CA THR A 120 6.64 11.84 -0.41
C THR A 120 7.15 13.23 -0.03
N TYR A 121 6.52 14.29 -0.54
CA TYR A 121 6.89 15.67 -0.24
C TYR A 121 6.56 16.06 1.21
N THR A 122 5.42 15.63 1.73
CA THR A 122 5.00 15.94 3.11
C THR A 122 5.72 15.10 4.15
N PHE A 123 6.30 13.95 3.80
CA PHE A 123 7.00 13.08 4.75
C PHE A 123 8.09 13.80 5.57
N PRO A 124 9.08 14.50 4.97
CA PRO A 124 10.10 15.21 5.74
C PRO A 124 9.50 16.33 6.61
N LEU A 125 8.46 17.03 6.11
CA LEU A 125 7.79 18.10 6.85
C LEU A 125 7.06 17.55 8.09
N LEU A 126 6.33 16.45 7.95
CA LEU A 126 5.68 15.77 9.06
C LEU A 126 6.69 15.20 10.05
N ASN A 127 7.79 14.63 9.53
CA ASN A 127 8.83 14.05 10.38
C ASN A 127 9.56 15.12 11.22
N THR A 128 9.75 16.32 10.69
CA THR A 128 10.35 17.44 11.44
C THR A 128 9.35 18.05 12.44
N ALA A 129 8.07 18.11 12.11
CA ALA A 129 7.04 18.74 12.96
C ALA A 129 6.55 17.81 14.07
N LEU A 130 6.32 16.54 13.79
CA LEU A 130 5.67 15.57 14.68
C LEU A 130 6.59 14.42 15.10
N GLY A 131 7.81 14.38 14.58
CA GLY A 131 8.71 13.23 14.74
C GLY A 131 8.26 12.00 13.95
N SER A 132 9.11 10.97 13.93
CA SER A 132 8.83 9.74 13.19
C SER A 132 7.56 9.02 13.70
N TYR A 133 7.31 9.01 15.00
CA TYR A 133 6.13 8.38 15.59
C TYR A 133 4.82 9.02 15.11
N GLY A 134 4.73 10.34 15.10
CA GLY A 134 3.53 11.06 14.66
C GLY A 134 3.27 10.87 13.17
N THR A 135 4.31 10.84 12.35
CA THR A 135 4.22 10.60 10.91
C THR A 135 3.65 9.21 10.61
N PHE A 136 4.12 8.16 11.29
CA PHE A 136 3.59 6.82 11.09
C PHE A 136 2.15 6.65 11.60
N TRP A 137 1.76 7.35 12.66
CA TRP A 137 0.37 7.35 13.13
C TRP A 137 -0.58 8.03 12.13
N ILE A 138 -0.15 9.12 11.49
CA ILE A 138 -0.93 9.76 10.40
C ILE A 138 -1.08 8.78 9.23
N TYR A 139 -0.01 8.10 8.84
CA TYR A 139 -0.08 7.12 7.74
C TYR A 139 -0.96 5.91 8.10
N SER A 140 -0.93 5.47 9.34
CA SER A 140 -1.86 4.46 9.84
C SER A 140 -3.32 4.93 9.72
N ALA A 141 -3.62 6.17 10.12
CA ALA A 141 -4.96 6.75 10.00
C ALA A 141 -5.42 6.82 8.53
N ILE A 142 -4.53 7.21 7.59
CA ILE A 142 -4.83 7.22 6.15
C ILE A 142 -5.14 5.80 5.65
N CYS A 143 -4.37 4.79 6.09
CA CYS A 143 -4.63 3.40 5.73
C CYS A 143 -5.96 2.88 6.30
N VAL A 144 -6.32 3.25 7.53
CA VAL A 144 -7.63 2.94 8.12
C VAL A 144 -8.76 3.56 7.30
N PHE A 145 -8.62 4.83 6.91
CA PHE A 145 -9.60 5.49 6.05
C PHE A 145 -9.72 4.79 4.70
N GLY A 146 -8.60 4.44 4.07
CA GLY A 146 -8.58 3.65 2.84
C GLY A 146 -9.25 2.27 3.00
N PHE A 147 -9.00 1.59 4.11
CA PHE A 147 -9.64 0.31 4.44
C PHE A 147 -11.17 0.45 4.53
N LEU A 148 -11.66 1.46 5.25
CA LEU A 148 -13.10 1.72 5.37
C LEU A 148 -13.73 2.09 4.02
N PHE A 149 -13.02 2.85 3.21
CA PHE A 149 -13.45 3.18 1.84
C PHE A 149 -13.55 1.92 0.98
N PHE A 150 -12.55 1.04 0.99
CA PHE A 150 -12.57 -0.22 0.24
C PHE A 150 -13.69 -1.15 0.70
N LEU A 151 -13.96 -1.21 2.00
CA LEU A 151 -15.08 -1.98 2.54
C LEU A 151 -16.43 -1.57 1.94
N ARG A 152 -16.63 -0.26 1.72
CA ARG A 152 -17.91 0.28 1.26
C ARG A 152 -18.02 0.41 -0.25
N ALA A 153 -16.95 0.83 -0.91
CA ALA A 153 -16.99 1.25 -2.31
C ALA A 153 -16.44 0.21 -3.30
N LEU A 154 -15.61 -0.76 -2.84
CA LEU A 154 -14.94 -1.67 -3.75
C LEU A 154 -15.77 -2.92 -4.03
N PRO A 155 -16.25 -3.13 -5.27
CA PRO A 155 -16.91 -4.37 -5.66
C PRO A 155 -15.90 -5.51 -5.81
N GLU A 156 -16.33 -6.75 -5.65
CA GLU A 156 -15.51 -7.90 -6.01
C GLU A 156 -15.60 -8.15 -7.52
N THR A 157 -14.44 -8.16 -8.18
CA THR A 157 -14.35 -8.35 -9.63
C THR A 157 -14.00 -9.78 -10.02
N LYS A 158 -13.61 -10.63 -9.06
CA LYS A 158 -13.21 -12.01 -9.31
C LYS A 158 -14.31 -12.81 -10.01
N GLY A 159 -13.98 -13.38 -11.17
CA GLY A 159 -14.88 -14.27 -11.91
C GLY A 159 -16.04 -13.57 -12.62
N LYS A 160 -16.12 -12.25 -12.62
CA LYS A 160 -17.11 -11.49 -13.38
C LYS A 160 -16.56 -11.08 -14.75
N SER A 161 -17.39 -11.17 -15.79
CA SER A 161 -17.05 -10.60 -17.10
C SER A 161 -17.15 -9.07 -17.05
N LEU A 162 -16.36 -8.38 -17.89
CA LEU A 162 -16.39 -6.91 -18.01
C LEU A 162 -17.81 -6.39 -18.29
N GLU A 163 -18.58 -7.11 -19.12
CA GLU A 163 -19.96 -6.75 -19.46
C GLU A 163 -20.91 -6.86 -18.25
N THR A 164 -20.68 -7.82 -17.37
CA THR A 164 -21.47 -8.00 -16.14
C THR A 164 -21.12 -6.90 -15.14
N LEU A 165 -19.85 -6.57 -15.00
CA LEU A 165 -19.39 -5.47 -14.14
C LEU A 165 -19.93 -4.12 -14.61
N GLU A 166 -19.94 -3.87 -15.92
CA GLU A 166 -20.51 -2.66 -16.50
C GLU A 166 -22.00 -2.50 -16.15
N LYS A 167 -22.78 -3.57 -16.24
CA LYS A 167 -24.21 -3.54 -15.88
C LYS A 167 -24.43 -3.34 -14.38
N ASP A 168 -23.56 -3.88 -13.53
CA ASP A 168 -23.67 -3.74 -12.08
C ASP A 168 -23.27 -2.33 -11.59
N LEU A 169 -22.37 -1.64 -12.30
CA LEU A 169 -21.84 -0.32 -11.93
C LEU A 169 -22.65 0.86 -12.50
N ILE A 170 -23.40 0.66 -13.60
CA ILE A 170 -24.21 1.71 -14.25
C ILE A 170 -25.65 1.77 -13.67
N LYS A 171 -25.98 0.93 -12.71
CA LYS A 171 -27.21 1.09 -11.95
C LYS A 171 -27.00 2.15 -10.87
#